data_bb5cafab5170bb00d0778facb77b432e
#
_entry.id   bb5cafab5170bb00d0778facb77b432e
#
_cell.length_a   1.000
_cell.length_b   1.000
_cell.length_c   1.000
_cell.angle_alpha   90.00
_cell.angle_beta   90.00
_cell.angle_gamma   90.00
#
_symmetry.space_group_name_H-M   'P 1'
#
loop_
_entity.id
_entity.type
_entity.pdbx_description
1 polymer ?
#
loop_
_entity_poly.entity_id
_entity_poly.type
_entity_poly.pdbx_seq_one_letter_code
_entity_poly.pdbx_strand_id
1 'polypeptide(L)' 'MLSKYETWLQTAQSNESITYHEGYLARDRFHSNTTRDIANLFMRCAENNSVVLFQKRLKHGSTNHDPVFQYVAKKI' A
#
# COMPACT_ATOMS: atom_id res chain seq x y z
N MET A 1 12.28 3.44 -6.97
CA MET A 1 11.33 2.85 -6.00
C MET A 1 9.90 3.23 -6.33
N LEU A 2 9.59 4.53 -6.34
CA LEU A 2 8.25 4.98 -6.70
C LEU A 2 7.89 4.64 -8.15
N SER A 3 8.87 4.67 -9.04
CA SER A 3 8.66 4.38 -10.47
C SER A 3 8.12 2.97 -10.72
N LYS A 4 8.48 1.99 -9.89
CA LYS A 4 7.95 0.63 -10.00
C LYS A 4 6.42 0.63 -9.87
N TYR A 5 5.90 1.38 -8.92
CA TYR A 5 4.46 1.45 -8.66
C TYR A 5 3.74 2.30 -9.70
N GLU A 6 4.38 3.36 -10.16
CA GLU A 6 3.83 4.17 -11.24
C GLU A 6 3.71 3.37 -12.53
N THR A 7 4.73 2.57 -12.86
CA THR A 7 4.70 1.70 -14.02
C THR A 7 3.58 0.67 -13.89
N TRP A 8 3.45 0.06 -12.70
CA TRP A 8 2.36 -0.89 -12.46
C TRP A 8 0.99 -0.25 -12.69
N LEU A 9 0.80 0.97 -12.18
CA LEU A 9 -0.47 1.70 -12.33
C LEU A 9 -0.80 1.95 -13.80
N GLN A 10 0.21 2.18 -14.65
CA GLN A 10 0.02 2.43 -16.07
C GLN A 10 -0.24 1.16 -16.86
N THR A 11 0.31 0.04 -16.44
CA THR A 11 0.29 -1.20 -17.24
C THR A 11 -0.61 -2.28 -16.67
N ALA A 12 -1.07 -2.15 -15.44
CA ALA A 12 -1.91 -3.17 -14.81
C ALA A 12 -3.27 -3.27 -15.47
N GLN A 13 -3.74 -4.49 -15.63
CA GLN A 13 -5.08 -4.76 -16.15
C GLN A 13 -6.08 -4.78 -15.01
N SER A 14 -7.36 -4.64 -15.34
CA SER A 14 -8.43 -4.71 -14.36
C SER A 14 -8.33 -5.99 -13.54
N ASN A 15 -8.51 -5.87 -12.23
CA ASN A 15 -8.45 -6.95 -11.25
C ASN A 15 -7.03 -7.42 -10.89
N GLU A 16 -5.97 -6.88 -11.50
CA GLU A 16 -4.62 -7.14 -11.01
C GLU A 16 -4.42 -6.44 -9.69
N SER A 17 -3.63 -7.04 -8.81
CA SER A 17 -3.33 -6.46 -7.52
C SER A 17 -1.82 -6.45 -7.25
N ILE A 18 -1.40 -5.54 -6.39
CA ILE A 18 -0.01 -5.41 -5.98
C ILE A 18 0.04 -5.10 -4.49
N THR A 19 1.00 -5.72 -3.79
CA THR A 19 1.30 -5.36 -2.42
C THR A 19 2.27 -4.20 -2.44
N TYR A 20 1.87 -3.04 -1.87
CA TYR A 20 2.73 -1.87 -1.87
C TYR A 20 3.43 -1.62 -0.54
N HIS A 21 3.05 -2.34 0.50
CA HIS A 21 3.72 -2.26 1.79
C HIS A 21 3.36 -3.46 2.66
N GLU A 22 4.31 -3.91 3.47
CA GLU A 22 4.06 -4.85 4.56
C GLU A 22 4.64 -4.26 5.84
N GLY A 23 3.87 -4.30 6.92
CA GLY A 23 4.27 -3.75 8.19
C GLY A 23 3.13 -3.01 8.85
N TYR A 24 3.44 -1.95 9.58
CA TYR A 24 2.45 -1.08 10.20
C TYR A 24 2.55 0.30 9.56
N LEU A 25 1.74 0.53 8.55
CA LEU A 25 1.85 1.73 7.70
C LEU A 25 1.69 3.02 8.50
N ALA A 26 0.79 3.06 9.47
CA ALA A 26 0.56 4.25 10.28
C ALA A 26 1.84 4.71 10.99
N ARG A 27 2.71 3.77 11.37
CA ARG A 27 4.00 4.09 11.97
C ARG A 27 5.09 4.26 10.89
N ASP A 28 5.14 3.35 9.93
CA ASP A 28 6.23 3.29 8.97
C ASP A 28 6.31 4.52 8.09
N ARG A 29 5.17 5.12 7.77
CA ARG A 29 5.12 6.34 6.94
C ARG A 29 5.77 7.55 7.62
N PHE A 30 5.88 7.55 8.95
CA PHE A 30 6.57 8.61 9.68
C PHE A 30 8.08 8.42 9.69
N HIS A 31 8.56 7.21 9.46
CA HIS A 31 9.98 6.88 9.52
C HIS A 31 10.62 6.73 8.14
N SER A 32 9.81 6.66 7.08
CA SER A 32 10.32 6.48 5.72
C SER A 32 9.57 7.38 4.76
N ASN A 33 10.30 8.31 4.14
CA ASN A 33 9.71 9.19 3.12
C ASN A 33 9.26 8.38 1.90
N THR A 34 10.01 7.34 1.53
CA THR A 34 9.64 6.47 0.42
C THR A 34 8.32 5.77 0.70
N THR A 35 8.15 5.21 1.89
CA THR A 35 6.91 4.54 2.27
C THR A 35 5.74 5.53 2.24
N ARG A 36 5.93 6.72 2.78
CA ARG A 36 4.91 7.77 2.76
C ARG A 36 4.52 8.14 1.33
N ASP A 37 5.49 8.32 0.45
CA ASP A 37 5.23 8.72 -0.93
C ASP A 37 4.47 7.63 -1.70
N ILE A 38 4.83 6.37 -1.48
CA ILE A 38 4.12 5.24 -2.09
C ILE A 38 2.68 5.18 -1.59
N ALA A 39 2.48 5.31 -0.28
CA ALA A 39 1.14 5.29 0.30
C ALA A 39 0.28 6.44 -0.24
N ASN A 40 0.85 7.64 -0.34
CA ASN A 40 0.14 8.80 -0.87
C ASN A 40 -0.24 8.62 -2.34
N LEU A 41 0.64 8.00 -3.14
CA LEU A 41 0.35 7.70 -4.54
C LEU A 41 -0.89 6.81 -4.65
N PHE A 42 -0.94 5.72 -3.89
CA PHE A 42 -2.07 4.79 -3.97
C PHE A 42 -3.35 5.38 -3.38
N MET A 43 -3.24 6.19 -2.33
CA MET A 43 -4.41 6.88 -1.79
C MET A 43 -5.02 7.83 -2.81
N ARG A 44 -4.19 8.55 -3.55
CA ARG A 44 -4.64 9.45 -4.61
C ARG A 44 -5.32 8.68 -5.74
N CYS A 45 -4.73 7.54 -6.12
CA CYS A 45 -5.34 6.68 -7.14
C CYS A 45 -6.67 6.10 -6.69
N ALA A 46 -6.81 5.79 -5.41
CA ALA A 46 -8.08 5.31 -4.86
C ALA A 46 -9.14 6.41 -4.90
N GLU A 47 -8.77 7.64 -4.59
CA GLU A 47 -9.67 8.78 -4.66
C GLU A 47 -10.14 9.03 -6.09
N ASN A 48 -9.29 8.75 -7.08
CA ASN A 48 -9.64 8.87 -8.50
C ASN A 48 -10.34 7.63 -9.06
N ASN A 49 -10.65 6.66 -8.22
CA ASN A 49 -11.30 5.41 -8.62
C ASN A 49 -10.47 4.57 -9.58
N SER A 50 -9.15 4.71 -9.55
CA SER A 50 -8.23 3.88 -10.35
C SER A 50 -7.91 2.55 -9.71
N VAL A 51 -7.92 2.51 -8.37
CA VAL A 51 -7.65 1.30 -7.60
C VAL A 51 -8.57 1.23 -6.39
N VAL A 52 -8.70 0.02 -5.84
CA VAL A 52 -9.33 -0.20 -4.54
C VAL A 52 -8.23 -0.62 -3.58
N LEU A 53 -8.16 0.00 -2.41
CA LEU A 53 -7.17 -0.32 -1.39
C LEU A 53 -7.78 -1.21 -0.33
N PHE A 54 -7.03 -2.24 0.07
CA PHE A 54 -7.42 -3.07 1.19
C PHE A 54 -6.18 -3.57 1.92
N GLN A 55 -6.38 -4.11 3.11
CA GLN A 55 -5.28 -4.61 3.91
C GLN A 55 -5.64 -5.96 4.50
N LYS A 56 -4.62 -6.80 4.67
CA LYS A 56 -4.71 -8.11 5.29
C LYS A 56 -3.86 -8.11 6.54
N ARG A 57 -4.41 -8.56 7.64
CA ARG A 57 -3.61 -8.70 8.85
C ARG A 57 -2.80 -9.97 8.77
N LEU A 58 -1.47 -9.84 8.84
CA LEU A 58 -0.56 -10.97 8.85
C LEU A 58 -0.21 -11.42 10.27
N LYS A 59 -0.10 -10.46 11.21
CA LYS A 59 0.16 -10.74 12.62
C LYS A 59 -0.64 -9.80 13.49
N HIS A 60 -1.16 -10.30 14.59
CA HIS A 60 -1.82 -9.46 15.60
C HIS A 60 -0.78 -8.68 16.37
N GLY A 61 -1.12 -7.44 16.74
CA GLY A 61 -0.30 -6.67 17.65
C GLY A 61 -0.34 -7.25 19.07
N SER A 62 0.69 -6.94 19.83
CA SER A 62 0.78 -7.32 21.24
C SER A 62 1.34 -6.15 22.03
N THR A 63 1.49 -6.32 23.35
CA THR A 63 2.02 -5.27 24.22
C THR A 63 3.36 -4.74 23.75
N ASN A 64 4.20 -5.60 23.18
CA ASN A 64 5.57 -5.24 22.79
C ASN A 64 5.77 -5.20 21.27
N HIS A 65 4.72 -5.47 20.49
CA HIS A 65 4.86 -5.57 19.03
C HIS A 65 3.66 -4.94 18.34
N ASP A 66 3.92 -4.15 17.31
CA ASP A 66 2.88 -3.61 16.45
C ASP A 66 2.29 -4.71 15.57
N PRO A 67 1.03 -4.58 15.17
CA PRO A 67 0.47 -5.51 14.19
C PRO A 67 1.18 -5.39 12.84
N VAL A 68 1.18 -6.47 12.09
CA VAL A 68 1.75 -6.48 10.73
C VAL A 68 0.61 -6.71 9.74
N PHE A 69 0.52 -5.81 8.77
CA PHE A 69 -0.48 -5.87 7.70
C PHE A 69 0.19 -5.95 6.34
N GLN A 70 -0.50 -6.57 5.40
CA GLN A 70 -0.16 -6.49 3.99
C GLN A 70 -1.11 -5.47 3.35
N TYR A 71 -0.57 -4.42 2.76
CA TYR A 71 -1.34 -3.36 2.12
C TYR A 71 -1.36 -3.59 0.63
N VAL A 72 -2.55 -3.72 0.08
CA VAL A 72 -2.76 -4.17 -1.30
C VAL A 72 -3.59 -3.17 -2.07
N ALA A 73 -3.21 -2.91 -3.31
CA ALA A 73 -4.01 -2.14 -4.25
C ALA A 73 -4.46 -3.05 -5.38
N LYS A 74 -5.74 -2.97 -5.71
CA LYS A 74 -6.32 -3.75 -6.80
C LYS A 74 -6.79 -2.80 -7.90
N LYS A 75 -6.36 -3.04 -9.12
CA LYS A 75 -6.74 -2.21 -10.26
C LYS A 75 -8.21 -2.42 -10.61
N ILE A 76 -8.90 -1.31 -10.81
CA ILE A 76 -10.33 -1.34 -11.20
C ILE A 76 -10.46 -1.57 -12.71
#